data_3ce0997bc20bab03912048f91793dbb6
#
_entry.id   3ce0997bc20bab03912048f91793dbb6
#
_cell.length_a   1.000
_cell.length_b   1.000
_cell.length_c   1.000
_cell.angle_alpha   90.00
_cell.angle_beta   90.00
_cell.angle_gamma   90.00
#
_symmetry.space_group_name_H-M   'P 1'
#
loop_
_entity.id
_entity.type
_entity.pdbx_description
1 polymer ?
#
loop_
_entity_poly.entity_id
_entity_poly.type
_entity_poly.pdbx_seq_one_letter_code
_entity_poly.pdbx_strand_id
1 'polypeptide(L)'
;MTNEQILELINEFTERETGRHVEWPERGIVTLVDSDYEFADGFKPKIRVDLNMHTKTIECFIGDSYIGDLDSSYIIDDICRRVSSMSYEHMIGKCVSVGEKIFVGVKNREQGEFMINVNKYSLDEFDSYAYMDADGIIPLAFTEYTFGDDDYEIQVSFDINKVAFINYIDGEVVLVEPRDSLSEAGQEISECSFDEMIYNCLCKGYELYGD
;
A
#
# COMPACT_ATOMS: atom_id res chain seq x y z
N MET A 1 1.09 5.02 32.95
CA MET A 1 2.31 4.19 33.16
C MET A 1 3.57 5.04 32.98
N THR A 2 4.69 4.62 33.61
CA THR A 2 6.01 5.21 33.31
C THR A 2 6.59 4.60 32.03
N ASN A 3 7.62 5.25 31.44
CA ASN A 3 8.30 4.71 30.25
C ASN A 3 8.90 3.30 30.53
N GLU A 4 9.38 3.04 31.74
CA GLU A 4 9.89 1.72 32.16
C GLU A 4 8.80 0.66 32.12
N GLN A 5 7.61 0.96 32.63
CA GLN A 5 6.46 0.04 32.62
C GLN A 5 5.94 -0.23 31.21
N ILE A 6 5.99 0.78 30.34
CA ILE A 6 5.65 0.62 28.91
C ILE A 6 6.65 -0.32 28.24
N LEU A 7 7.95 -0.08 28.46
CA LEU A 7 9.01 -0.89 27.88
C LEU A 7 8.98 -2.35 28.39
N GLU A 8 8.61 -2.56 29.64
CA GLU A 8 8.43 -3.89 30.22
C GLU A 8 7.34 -4.68 29.47
N LEU A 9 6.17 -4.08 29.20
CA LEU A 9 5.09 -4.72 28.41
C LEU A 9 5.51 -5.05 26.99
N ILE A 10 6.28 -4.15 26.35
CA ILE A 10 6.80 -4.40 25.01
C ILE A 10 7.80 -5.55 25.03
N ASN A 11 8.69 -5.59 26.03
CA ASN A 11 9.67 -6.66 26.18
C ASN A 11 9.03 -8.00 26.55
N GLU A 12 7.91 -8.03 27.29
CA GLU A 12 7.13 -9.25 27.49
C GLU A 12 6.74 -9.91 26.16
N PHE A 13 6.36 -9.11 25.17
CA PHE A 13 6.06 -9.61 23.81
C PHE A 13 7.35 -9.98 23.07
N THR A 14 8.28 -9.03 22.90
CA THR A 14 9.42 -9.21 22.00
C THR A 14 10.36 -10.32 22.47
N GLU A 15 10.58 -10.47 23.76
CA GLU A 15 11.40 -11.57 24.32
C GLU A 15 10.70 -12.92 24.16
N ARG A 16 9.39 -12.99 24.46
CA ARG A 16 8.61 -14.23 24.34
C ARG A 16 8.48 -14.71 22.89
N GLU A 17 8.17 -13.79 21.98
CA GLU A 17 7.79 -14.15 20.61
C GLU A 17 8.98 -14.13 19.63
N THR A 18 9.97 -13.26 19.84
CA THR A 18 11.08 -13.05 18.91
C THR A 18 12.46 -13.26 19.52
N GLY A 19 12.55 -13.46 20.83
CA GLY A 19 13.81 -13.59 21.56
C GLY A 19 14.63 -12.30 21.63
N ARG A 20 14.06 -11.14 21.29
CA ARG A 20 14.74 -9.84 21.26
C ARG A 20 14.36 -9.01 22.46
N HIS A 21 15.35 -8.36 23.08
CA HIS A 21 15.15 -7.29 24.04
C HIS A 21 15.20 -5.94 23.33
N VAL A 22 14.26 -5.06 23.62
CA VAL A 22 14.14 -3.71 23.03
C VAL A 22 14.48 -2.66 24.07
N GLU A 23 15.31 -1.70 23.72
CA GLU A 23 15.57 -0.51 24.51
C GLU A 23 14.57 0.61 24.13
N TRP A 24 14.50 1.65 24.95
CA TRP A 24 13.60 2.78 24.67
C TRP A 24 13.94 3.44 23.33
N PRO A 25 12.99 3.50 22.39
CA PRO A 25 13.28 3.96 21.05
C PRO A 25 13.39 5.48 20.99
N GLU A 26 14.48 6.00 20.42
CA GLU A 26 14.71 7.44 20.27
C GLU A 26 13.60 8.14 19.44
N ARG A 27 13.01 7.42 18.48
CA ARG A 27 11.97 7.95 17.58
C ARG A 27 10.55 7.56 17.97
N GLY A 28 10.37 6.92 19.12
CA GLY A 28 9.04 6.46 19.56
C GLY A 28 8.42 5.34 18.69
N ILE A 29 9.22 4.66 17.88
CA ILE A 29 8.78 3.52 17.04
C ILE A 29 9.55 2.28 17.47
N VAL A 30 8.84 1.20 17.77
CA VAL A 30 9.40 -0.11 18.13
C VAL A 30 9.02 -1.13 17.09
N THR A 31 10.00 -1.73 16.41
CA THR A 31 9.74 -2.89 15.55
C THR A 31 9.44 -4.12 16.42
N LEU A 32 8.19 -4.56 16.39
CA LEU A 32 7.71 -5.74 17.10
C LEU A 32 8.08 -7.03 16.34
N VAL A 33 7.86 -7.02 15.03
CA VAL A 33 8.11 -8.16 14.13
C VAL A 33 8.85 -7.68 12.89
N ASP A 34 9.81 -8.48 12.43
CA ASP A 34 10.52 -8.34 11.16
C ASP A 34 10.79 -9.75 10.63
N SER A 35 10.15 -10.14 9.50
CA SER A 35 10.21 -11.49 8.97
C SER A 35 10.13 -11.50 7.45
N ASP A 36 10.82 -12.43 6.82
CA ASP A 36 10.68 -12.70 5.39
C ASP A 36 9.42 -13.57 5.17
N TYR A 37 8.64 -13.28 4.12
CA TYR A 37 7.47 -14.05 3.73
C TYR A 37 7.38 -14.18 2.21
N GLU A 38 6.96 -15.34 1.73
CA GLU A 38 6.79 -15.61 0.29
C GLU A 38 5.30 -15.57 -0.07
N PHE A 39 4.88 -14.57 -0.88
CA PHE A 39 3.49 -14.37 -1.28
C PHE A 39 3.14 -15.07 -2.59
N ALA A 40 3.93 -14.84 -3.61
CA ALA A 40 3.72 -15.40 -4.94
C ALA A 40 5.02 -16.03 -5.43
N ASP A 41 5.00 -16.65 -6.60
CA ASP A 41 6.15 -17.37 -7.14
C ASP A 41 7.43 -16.51 -7.17
N GLY A 42 8.21 -16.61 -6.11
CA GLY A 42 9.49 -15.95 -5.94
C GLY A 42 9.46 -14.55 -5.31
N PHE A 43 8.31 -13.94 -5.05
CA PHE A 43 8.24 -12.67 -4.36
C PHE A 43 8.33 -12.85 -2.84
N LYS A 44 9.40 -12.33 -2.23
CA LYS A 44 9.72 -12.49 -0.79
C LYS A 44 10.00 -11.14 -0.15
N PRO A 45 8.97 -10.31 0.09
CA PRO A 45 9.16 -9.08 0.82
C PRO A 45 9.35 -9.36 2.31
N LYS A 46 9.97 -8.41 2.99
CA LYS A 46 9.91 -8.37 4.46
C LYS A 46 8.52 -7.95 4.93
N ILE A 47 8.01 -8.63 5.94
CA ILE A 47 6.87 -8.17 6.72
C ILE A 47 7.41 -7.55 7.98
N ARG A 48 7.04 -6.29 8.25
CA ARG A 48 7.40 -5.57 9.46
C ARG A 48 6.14 -5.09 10.17
N VAL A 49 6.12 -5.24 11.48
CA VAL A 49 5.08 -4.70 12.36
C VAL A 49 5.75 -3.79 13.36
N ASP A 50 5.36 -2.54 13.37
CA ASP A 50 5.88 -1.51 14.25
C ASP A 50 4.81 -1.04 15.23
N LEU A 51 5.18 -0.81 16.49
CA LEU A 51 4.41 -0.02 17.43
C LEU A 51 4.85 1.44 17.32
N ASN A 52 3.97 2.30 16.86
CA ASN A 52 4.18 3.74 16.85
C ASN A 52 3.58 4.35 18.12
N MET A 53 4.42 4.79 19.03
CA MET A 53 3.98 5.36 20.31
C MET A 53 3.38 6.76 20.20
N HIS A 54 3.66 7.49 19.10
CA HIS A 54 3.11 8.83 18.88
C HIS A 54 1.65 8.75 18.43
N THR A 55 1.39 7.92 17.43
CA THR A 55 0.04 7.66 16.90
C THR A 55 -0.72 6.67 17.77
N LYS A 56 -0.01 5.86 18.58
CA LYS A 56 -0.55 4.78 19.41
C LYS A 56 -1.22 3.71 18.56
N THR A 57 -0.55 3.34 17.47
CA THR A 57 -0.99 2.35 16.48
C THR A 57 0.01 1.21 16.39
N ILE A 58 -0.48 0.04 16.01
CA ILE A 58 0.34 -1.09 15.57
C ILE A 58 0.28 -1.10 14.05
N GLU A 59 1.34 -0.65 13.42
CA GLU A 59 1.45 -0.42 11.99
C GLU A 59 2.02 -1.64 11.27
N CYS A 60 1.46 -1.99 10.12
CA CYS A 60 1.89 -3.11 9.29
C CYS A 60 2.54 -2.62 8.00
N PHE A 61 3.67 -3.24 7.64
CA PHE A 61 4.43 -2.93 6.43
C PHE A 61 4.73 -4.22 5.65
N ILE A 62 4.67 -4.14 4.31
CA ILE A 62 5.19 -5.14 3.39
C ILE A 62 6.24 -4.48 2.52
N GLY A 63 7.49 -4.96 2.59
CA GLY A 63 8.64 -4.19 2.12
C GLY A 63 8.77 -2.89 2.90
N ASP A 64 8.88 -1.77 2.20
CA ASP A 64 8.93 -0.44 2.80
C ASP A 64 7.57 0.28 2.82
N SER A 65 6.52 -0.36 2.29
CA SER A 65 5.20 0.24 2.18
C SER A 65 4.34 -0.04 3.41
N TYR A 66 3.76 1.02 3.97
CA TYR A 66 2.70 0.93 4.96
C TYR A 66 1.44 0.35 4.32
N ILE A 67 0.83 -0.64 4.97
CA ILE A 67 -0.36 -1.34 4.45
C ILE A 67 -1.57 -1.26 5.40
N GLY A 68 -1.46 -0.48 6.46
CA GLY A 68 -2.54 -0.23 7.40
C GLY A 68 -2.20 -0.56 8.85
N ASP A 69 -3.14 -0.24 9.73
CA ASP A 69 -3.04 -0.49 11.16
C ASP A 69 -3.63 -1.87 11.51
N LEU A 70 -2.88 -2.63 12.31
CA LEU A 70 -3.41 -3.86 12.92
C LEU A 70 -4.34 -3.55 14.08
N ASP A 71 -4.00 -2.51 14.84
CA ASP A 71 -4.73 -2.05 16.02
C ASP A 71 -4.36 -0.60 16.35
N SER A 72 -5.25 0.11 17.07
CA SER A 72 -5.02 1.47 17.50
C SER A 72 -5.69 1.74 18.86
N SER A 73 -5.18 2.74 19.60
CA SER A 73 -5.78 3.20 20.84
C SER A 73 -5.50 4.69 21.07
N TYR A 74 -6.40 5.36 21.78
CA TYR A 74 -6.16 6.73 22.25
C TYR A 74 -5.21 6.79 23.47
N ILE A 75 -4.93 5.65 24.10
CA ILE A 75 -4.14 5.53 25.34
C ILE A 75 -2.97 4.59 25.09
N ILE A 76 -1.74 5.08 25.32
CA ILE A 76 -0.52 4.29 25.12
C ILE A 76 -0.46 3.03 26.02
N ASP A 77 -0.95 3.13 27.25
CA ASP A 77 -0.98 2.01 28.20
C ASP A 77 -1.85 0.86 27.67
N ASP A 78 -2.95 1.19 26.99
CA ASP A 78 -3.88 0.21 26.45
C ASP A 78 -3.27 -0.53 25.25
N ILE A 79 -2.67 0.19 24.31
CA ILE A 79 -2.05 -0.44 23.14
C ILE A 79 -0.87 -1.33 23.54
N CYS A 80 -0.04 -0.92 24.52
CA CYS A 80 1.07 -1.74 25.00
C CYS A 80 0.62 -3.02 25.71
N ARG A 81 -0.49 -2.99 26.46
CA ARG A 81 -1.10 -4.20 27.03
C ARG A 81 -1.63 -5.15 25.97
N ARG A 82 -2.21 -4.60 24.88
CA ARG A 82 -2.64 -5.43 23.76
C ARG A 82 -1.45 -6.07 23.06
N VAL A 83 -0.35 -5.31 22.85
CA VAL A 83 0.90 -5.86 22.31
C VAL A 83 1.38 -7.04 23.17
N SER A 84 1.48 -6.87 24.49
CA SER A 84 1.96 -7.95 25.37
C SER A 84 1.10 -9.21 25.33
N SER A 85 -0.20 -9.08 25.00
CA SER A 85 -1.16 -10.19 24.87
C SER A 85 -1.23 -10.83 23.48
N MET A 86 -0.68 -10.20 22.44
CA MET A 86 -0.69 -10.74 21.07
C MET A 86 0.34 -11.86 20.90
N SER A 87 0.19 -12.67 19.86
CA SER A 87 1.20 -13.60 19.39
C SER A 87 1.85 -13.12 18.09
N TYR A 88 3.05 -13.62 17.82
CA TYR A 88 3.75 -13.40 16.56
C TYR A 88 2.87 -13.80 15.36
N GLU A 89 2.27 -15.01 15.40
CA GLU A 89 1.41 -15.51 14.33
C GLU A 89 0.21 -14.60 14.09
N HIS A 90 -0.36 -14.00 15.15
CA HIS A 90 -1.50 -13.09 15.00
C HIS A 90 -1.09 -11.82 14.24
N MET A 91 0.06 -11.23 14.58
CA MET A 91 0.56 -10.03 13.90
C MET A 91 0.93 -10.31 12.44
N ILE A 92 1.70 -11.36 12.19
CA ILE A 92 2.08 -11.77 10.83
C ILE A 92 0.85 -12.18 10.02
N GLY A 93 -0.07 -12.95 10.59
CA GLY A 93 -1.27 -13.43 9.90
C GLY A 93 -2.16 -12.31 9.36
N LYS A 94 -2.29 -11.19 10.09
CA LYS A 94 -3.00 -10.02 9.58
C LYS A 94 -2.27 -9.38 8.40
N CYS A 95 -0.96 -9.16 8.49
CA CYS A 95 -0.16 -8.62 7.38
C CYS A 95 -0.20 -9.53 6.16
N VAL A 96 -0.06 -10.86 6.35
CA VAL A 96 -0.17 -11.86 5.28
C VAL A 96 -1.53 -11.80 4.62
N SER A 97 -2.63 -11.74 5.39
CA SER A 97 -3.99 -11.68 4.84
C SER A 97 -4.24 -10.44 3.99
N VAL A 98 -3.60 -9.32 4.31
CA VAL A 98 -3.62 -8.11 3.47
C VAL A 98 -2.75 -8.33 2.24
N GLY A 99 -1.53 -8.82 2.42
CA GLY A 99 -0.60 -9.10 1.33
C GLY A 99 -1.17 -10.08 0.31
N GLU A 100 -1.89 -11.11 0.74
CA GLU A 100 -2.57 -12.05 -0.15
C GLU A 100 -3.63 -11.36 -1.05
N LYS A 101 -4.23 -10.27 -0.59
CA LYS A 101 -5.14 -9.47 -1.43
C LYS A 101 -4.40 -8.60 -2.43
N ILE A 102 -3.30 -7.97 -1.98
CA ILE A 102 -2.47 -7.09 -2.81
C ILE A 102 -1.77 -7.86 -3.94
N PHE A 103 -1.28 -9.08 -3.63
CA PHE A 103 -0.45 -9.86 -4.56
C PHE A 103 -1.22 -10.93 -5.33
N VAL A 104 -2.54 -10.83 -5.40
CA VAL A 104 -3.33 -11.69 -6.28
C VAL A 104 -2.86 -11.54 -7.74
N GLY A 105 -2.54 -12.66 -8.38
CA GLY A 105 -2.09 -12.68 -9.78
C GLY A 105 -0.63 -12.25 -10.03
N VAL A 106 0.09 -11.82 -8.99
CA VAL A 106 1.52 -11.51 -9.08
C VAL A 106 2.31 -12.79 -9.36
N LYS A 107 3.18 -12.77 -10.38
CA LYS A 107 3.91 -13.94 -10.86
C LYS A 107 5.40 -13.91 -10.53
N ASN A 108 5.95 -12.75 -10.19
CA ASN A 108 7.37 -12.59 -9.93
C ASN A 108 7.64 -11.37 -9.04
N ARG A 109 8.91 -11.23 -8.63
CA ARG A 109 9.34 -10.17 -7.71
C ARG A 109 9.10 -8.76 -8.26
N GLU A 110 9.36 -8.52 -9.55
CA GLU A 110 9.20 -7.21 -10.18
C GLU A 110 7.75 -6.74 -10.13
N GLN A 111 6.79 -7.64 -10.46
CA GLN A 111 5.35 -7.36 -10.32
C GLN A 111 4.96 -7.13 -8.87
N GLY A 112 5.55 -7.85 -7.92
CA GLY A 112 5.30 -7.66 -6.49
C GLY A 112 5.75 -6.28 -6.00
N GLU A 113 6.94 -5.85 -6.36
CA GLU A 113 7.48 -4.53 -6.03
C GLU A 113 6.65 -3.42 -6.69
N PHE A 114 6.21 -3.63 -7.94
CA PHE A 114 5.28 -2.73 -8.62
C PHE A 114 3.95 -2.60 -7.87
N MET A 115 3.31 -3.71 -7.46
CA MET A 115 2.05 -3.69 -6.72
C MET A 115 2.17 -3.01 -5.35
N ILE A 116 3.33 -3.07 -4.69
CA ILE A 116 3.60 -2.30 -3.46
C ILE A 116 3.47 -0.80 -3.72
N ASN A 117 4.10 -0.32 -4.79
CA ASN A 117 4.08 1.10 -5.18
C ASN A 117 2.67 1.56 -5.58
N VAL A 118 1.96 0.75 -6.36
CA VAL A 118 0.55 1.02 -6.73
C VAL A 118 -0.34 1.10 -5.49
N ASN A 119 -0.14 0.20 -4.52
CA ASN A 119 -0.93 0.23 -3.29
C ASN A 119 -0.60 1.42 -2.38
N LYS A 120 0.63 1.94 -2.42
CA LYS A 120 0.95 3.20 -1.75
C LYS A 120 0.08 4.33 -2.29
N TYR A 121 0.06 4.53 -3.62
CA TYR A 121 -0.80 5.51 -4.28
C TYR A 121 -2.29 5.30 -3.94
N SER A 122 -2.78 4.06 -4.08
CA SER A 122 -4.20 3.76 -3.88
C SER A 122 -4.65 3.99 -2.43
N LEU A 123 -3.79 3.74 -1.44
CA LEU A 123 -4.07 4.05 -0.03
C LEU A 123 -4.03 5.55 0.23
N ASP A 124 -3.07 6.27 -0.35
CA ASP A 124 -2.93 7.72 -0.16
C ASP A 124 -4.10 8.50 -0.78
N GLU A 125 -4.59 8.08 -1.96
CA GLU A 125 -5.64 8.79 -2.70
C GLU A 125 -7.06 8.28 -2.41
N PHE A 126 -7.25 6.98 -2.10
CA PHE A 126 -8.58 6.35 -2.02
C PHE A 126 -8.87 5.60 -0.72
N ASP A 127 -7.90 5.52 0.20
CA ASP A 127 -8.00 4.72 1.44
C ASP A 127 -8.40 3.24 1.15
N SER A 128 -7.93 2.71 0.03
CA SER A 128 -8.26 1.35 -0.43
C SER A 128 -7.09 0.68 -1.14
N TYR A 129 -7.09 -0.67 -1.15
CA TYR A 129 -6.08 -1.42 -1.90
C TYR A 129 -6.46 -1.51 -3.38
N ALA A 130 -5.47 -1.28 -4.24
CA ALA A 130 -5.59 -1.57 -5.67
C ALA A 130 -5.68 -3.08 -5.89
N TYR A 131 -6.34 -3.47 -6.95
CA TYR A 131 -6.40 -4.86 -7.41
C TYR A 131 -5.99 -4.96 -8.88
N MET A 132 -5.41 -6.09 -9.23
CA MET A 132 -5.11 -6.45 -10.60
C MET A 132 -6.13 -7.49 -11.07
N ASP A 133 -6.76 -7.25 -12.21
CA ASP A 133 -7.69 -8.22 -12.79
C ASP A 133 -6.97 -9.41 -13.46
N ALA A 134 -7.74 -10.37 -13.99
CA ALA A 134 -7.20 -11.58 -14.64
C ALA A 134 -6.40 -11.27 -15.92
N ASP A 135 -6.66 -10.14 -16.55
CA ASP A 135 -6.00 -9.68 -17.78
C ASP A 135 -4.74 -8.84 -17.48
N GLY A 136 -4.47 -8.56 -16.20
CA GLY A 136 -3.33 -7.78 -15.74
C GLY A 136 -3.56 -6.27 -15.82
N ILE A 137 -4.82 -5.83 -15.80
CA ILE A 137 -5.21 -4.42 -15.77
C ILE A 137 -5.47 -3.97 -14.33
N ILE A 138 -4.92 -2.83 -13.97
CA ILE A 138 -5.05 -2.22 -12.65
C ILE A 138 -5.72 -0.86 -12.82
N PRO A 139 -6.95 -0.67 -12.32
CA PRO A 139 -7.58 0.66 -12.28
C PRO A 139 -6.81 1.56 -11.32
N LEU A 140 -6.44 2.77 -11.77
CA LEU A 140 -5.68 3.74 -10.99
C LEU A 140 -6.51 4.98 -10.63
N ALA A 141 -7.35 5.45 -11.53
CA ALA A 141 -8.21 6.61 -11.31
C ALA A 141 -9.52 6.45 -12.07
N PHE A 142 -10.59 6.97 -11.47
CA PHE A 142 -11.91 7.02 -12.08
C PHE A 142 -12.63 8.29 -11.60
N THR A 143 -13.19 9.06 -12.55
CA THR A 143 -13.96 10.28 -12.24
C THR A 143 -14.90 10.63 -13.40
N GLU A 144 -15.88 11.48 -13.12
CA GLU A 144 -16.67 12.17 -14.15
C GLU A 144 -16.07 13.56 -14.40
N TYR A 145 -16.07 14.00 -15.65
CA TYR A 145 -15.57 15.31 -16.03
C TYR A 145 -16.37 15.90 -17.19
N THR A 146 -16.61 17.22 -17.14
CA THR A 146 -17.38 17.95 -18.17
C THR A 146 -16.44 18.53 -19.22
N PHE A 147 -16.62 18.14 -20.49
CA PHE A 147 -15.98 18.78 -21.65
C PHE A 147 -17.06 19.46 -22.47
N GLY A 148 -16.92 20.78 -22.71
CA GLY A 148 -18.00 21.54 -23.32
C GLY A 148 -19.27 21.53 -22.48
N ASP A 149 -20.38 21.05 -23.03
CA ASP A 149 -21.67 20.97 -22.33
C ASP A 149 -22.02 19.53 -21.86
N ASP A 150 -21.18 18.54 -22.14
CA ASP A 150 -21.43 17.12 -21.86
C ASP A 150 -20.51 16.55 -20.77
N ASP A 151 -21.04 15.63 -19.95
CA ASP A 151 -20.30 14.90 -18.92
C ASP A 151 -19.77 13.59 -19.49
N TYR A 152 -18.52 13.28 -19.18
CA TYR A 152 -17.80 12.10 -19.63
C TYR A 152 -17.20 11.34 -18.46
N GLU A 153 -17.18 10.00 -18.58
CA GLU A 153 -16.51 9.11 -17.64
C GLU A 153 -15.02 9.01 -18.02
N ILE A 154 -14.14 9.37 -17.08
CA ILE A 154 -12.68 9.29 -17.23
C ILE A 154 -12.15 8.15 -16.40
N GLN A 155 -11.35 7.29 -17.02
CA GLN A 155 -10.65 6.22 -16.34
C GLN A 155 -9.19 6.18 -16.79
N VAL A 156 -8.28 6.01 -15.82
CA VAL A 156 -6.87 5.68 -16.04
C VAL A 156 -6.58 4.32 -15.44
N SER A 157 -6.00 3.43 -16.22
CA SER A 157 -5.59 2.10 -15.79
C SER A 157 -4.15 1.83 -16.20
N PHE A 158 -3.51 0.88 -15.55
CA PHE A 158 -2.19 0.37 -15.94
C PHE A 158 -2.29 -1.08 -16.43
N ASP A 159 -1.77 -1.36 -17.62
CA ASP A 159 -1.65 -2.72 -18.17
C ASP A 159 -0.24 -3.25 -17.89
N ILE A 160 -0.14 -4.20 -16.95
CA ILE A 160 1.14 -4.77 -16.51
C ILE A 160 1.83 -5.59 -17.62
N ASN A 161 1.07 -6.13 -18.57
CA ASN A 161 1.60 -6.93 -19.67
C ASN A 161 2.19 -6.04 -20.79
N LYS A 162 1.64 -4.84 -20.97
CA LYS A 162 2.13 -3.85 -21.94
C LYS A 162 3.10 -2.85 -21.33
N VAL A 163 3.19 -2.81 -19.98
CA VAL A 163 3.92 -1.80 -19.21
C VAL A 163 3.50 -0.40 -19.65
N ALA A 164 2.20 -0.12 -19.60
CA ALA A 164 1.63 1.11 -20.14
C ALA A 164 0.44 1.62 -19.34
N PHE A 165 0.34 2.95 -19.20
CA PHE A 165 -0.91 3.58 -18.80
C PHE A 165 -1.89 3.57 -19.97
N ILE A 166 -3.16 3.31 -19.68
CA ILE A 166 -4.26 3.34 -20.65
C ILE A 166 -5.30 4.31 -20.14
N ASN A 167 -5.56 5.33 -20.92
CA ASN A 167 -6.50 6.38 -20.61
C ASN A 167 -7.79 6.15 -21.41
N TYR A 168 -8.93 6.19 -20.74
CA TYR A 168 -10.24 5.97 -21.32
C TYR A 168 -11.12 7.20 -21.10
N ILE A 169 -11.97 7.50 -22.10
CA ILE A 169 -13.10 8.41 -21.99
C ILE A 169 -14.33 7.65 -22.47
N ASP A 170 -15.38 7.55 -21.63
CA ASP A 170 -16.59 6.75 -21.88
C ASP A 170 -16.29 5.31 -22.32
N GLY A 171 -15.29 4.70 -21.70
CA GLY A 171 -14.85 3.33 -21.98
C GLY A 171 -14.05 3.17 -23.28
N GLU A 172 -13.85 4.23 -24.08
CA GLU A 172 -12.99 4.20 -25.26
C GLU A 172 -11.55 4.60 -24.92
N VAL A 173 -10.58 3.83 -25.45
CA VAL A 173 -9.15 4.14 -25.27
C VAL A 173 -8.79 5.38 -26.08
N VAL A 174 -8.41 6.46 -25.40
CA VAL A 174 -8.03 7.73 -26.05
C VAL A 174 -6.53 7.97 -26.07
N LEU A 175 -5.79 7.34 -25.15
CA LEU A 175 -4.33 7.48 -25.06
C LEU A 175 -3.71 6.22 -24.44
N VAL A 176 -2.56 5.79 -24.97
CA VAL A 176 -1.72 4.73 -24.41
C VAL A 176 -0.32 5.27 -24.22
N GLU A 177 0.19 5.18 -23.00
CA GLU A 177 1.49 5.73 -22.60
C GLU A 177 2.40 4.62 -22.08
N PRO A 178 3.29 4.06 -22.93
CA PRO A 178 4.20 3.02 -22.52
C PRO A 178 5.28 3.56 -21.55
N ARG A 179 5.81 2.65 -20.70
CA ARG A 179 6.97 2.87 -19.86
C ARG A 179 8.05 1.83 -20.15
N ASP A 180 9.29 2.14 -19.81
CA ASP A 180 10.41 1.25 -20.10
C ASP A 180 10.46 0.04 -19.16
N SER A 181 9.91 0.17 -17.93
CA SER A 181 9.89 -0.92 -16.95
C SER A 181 8.75 -0.76 -15.93
N LEU A 182 8.40 -1.88 -15.26
CA LEU A 182 7.48 -1.86 -14.11
C LEU A 182 8.03 -1.07 -12.93
N SER A 183 9.36 -1.06 -12.74
CA SER A 183 10.00 -0.31 -11.66
C SER A 183 9.82 1.19 -11.84
N GLU A 184 10.03 1.71 -13.06
CA GLU A 184 9.82 3.12 -13.40
C GLU A 184 8.34 3.50 -13.25
N ALA A 185 7.43 2.71 -13.85
CA ALA A 185 6.00 2.95 -13.75
C ALA A 185 5.50 2.92 -12.30
N GLY A 186 5.97 1.97 -11.51
CA GLY A 186 5.60 1.85 -10.10
C GLY A 186 6.06 3.06 -9.28
N GLN A 187 7.27 3.54 -9.50
CA GLN A 187 7.77 4.75 -8.84
C GLN A 187 6.94 5.97 -9.23
N GLU A 188 6.69 6.18 -10.53
CA GLU A 188 5.83 7.27 -11.04
C GLU A 188 4.45 7.24 -10.38
N ILE A 189 3.78 6.08 -10.35
CA ILE A 189 2.47 5.93 -9.71
C ILE A 189 2.54 6.28 -8.22
N SER A 190 3.56 5.82 -7.49
CA SER A 190 3.68 6.05 -6.04
C SER A 190 3.95 7.49 -5.64
N GLU A 191 4.41 8.32 -6.57
CA GLU A 191 4.75 9.73 -6.37
C GLU A 191 3.68 10.67 -6.95
N CYS A 192 2.73 10.13 -7.72
CA CYS A 192 1.68 10.88 -8.42
C CYS A 192 0.49 11.16 -7.49
N SER A 193 -0.15 12.31 -7.63
CA SER A 193 -1.47 12.60 -7.07
C SER A 193 -2.59 12.17 -8.04
N PHE A 194 -3.83 12.10 -7.55
CA PHE A 194 -4.99 11.81 -8.39
C PHE A 194 -5.11 12.80 -9.57
N ASP A 195 -4.95 14.09 -9.32
CA ASP A 195 -5.04 15.13 -10.36
C ASP A 195 -3.96 14.97 -11.43
N GLU A 196 -2.74 14.62 -11.04
CA GLU A 196 -1.65 14.33 -11.98
C GLU A 196 -1.92 13.06 -12.76
N MET A 197 -2.49 12.03 -12.13
CA MET A 197 -2.83 10.77 -12.78
C MET A 197 -3.84 10.95 -13.93
N ILE A 198 -4.85 11.78 -13.76
CA ILE A 198 -5.87 12.03 -14.79
C ILE A 198 -5.47 13.13 -15.79
N TYR A 199 -4.41 13.89 -15.54
CA TYR A 199 -4.05 15.09 -16.31
C TYR A 199 -3.93 14.84 -17.81
N ASN A 200 -3.21 13.80 -18.23
CA ASN A 200 -3.03 13.49 -19.65
C ASN A 200 -4.34 13.07 -20.32
N CYS A 201 -5.20 12.36 -19.57
CA CYS A 201 -6.54 12.01 -20.04
C CYS A 201 -7.40 13.25 -20.23
N LEU A 202 -7.36 14.22 -19.30
CA LEU A 202 -8.07 15.50 -19.41
C LEU A 202 -7.57 16.32 -20.60
N CYS A 203 -6.25 16.44 -20.78
CA CYS A 203 -5.68 17.11 -21.96
C CYS A 203 -6.20 16.51 -23.27
N LYS A 204 -6.26 15.17 -23.33
CA LYS A 204 -6.78 14.48 -24.51
C LYS A 204 -8.28 14.68 -24.71
N GLY A 205 -9.05 14.71 -23.62
CA GLY A 205 -10.47 15.02 -23.64
C GLY A 205 -10.75 16.43 -24.20
N TYR A 206 -9.99 17.43 -23.78
CA TYR A 206 -10.11 18.78 -24.34
C TYR A 206 -9.76 18.86 -25.84
N GLU A 207 -8.80 18.04 -26.31
CA GLU A 207 -8.52 17.96 -27.76
C GLU A 207 -9.64 17.33 -28.57
N LEU A 208 -10.39 16.39 -27.98
CA LEU A 208 -11.41 15.61 -28.67
C LEU A 208 -12.80 16.23 -28.54
N TYR A 209 -13.14 16.82 -27.42
CA TYR A 209 -14.49 17.21 -27.02
C TYR A 209 -14.57 18.65 -26.46
N GLY A 210 -13.43 19.33 -26.23
CA GLY A 210 -13.41 20.73 -25.82
C GLY A 210 -13.65 21.64 -27.05
N ASP A 211 -14.73 22.44 -27.01
CA ASP A 211 -15.03 23.48 -28.01
C ASP A 211 -14.16 24.73 -27.82
#